data_150d7ecc62f21671dbf167a2d2f64bcd
#
_entry.id   150d7ecc62f21671dbf167a2d2f64bcd
#
_cell.length_a   1.000
_cell.length_b   1.000
_cell.length_c   1.000
_cell.angle_alpha   90.00
_cell.angle_beta   90.00
_cell.angle_gamma   90.00
#
_symmetry.space_group_name_H-M   'P 1'
#
loop_
_entity.id
_entity.type
_entity.pdbx_description
1 polymer ?
#
loop_
_entity_poly.entity_id
_entity_poly.type
_entity_poly.pdbx_seq_one_letter_code
_entity_poly.pdbx_strand_id
1 'polypeptide(L)'
;MSSPSPIQVALVGYGFVGKTFHAPLITATPGLELHTVISSDPAKVRADFPEVAVVAADLVRALADPDINLVVIATPDALHAEQAHAALDAGKHVVIDKPFAVTLDQARAIADHAKRADRLVSVFQNRRWDSDFLTLQALIERGHLGEIVQYESHFDRFRPLVRDRWREKPGAGVLLDLGPHLIDQALVLFGRPLAVYADIAIQKDGGVAGDYFHLLLRYPRLRVLLHASQMTQATNLRLAVHGTAGSFIKSGLDAQEGQLKTGMKPGAPGYGDDPRPGVLIQLEDDEPVSTAVRPLPGDYRAYYAGIREAITMGAPCPVPVEEALLVMEVIDAAERSAAERREVSL
;
A
#
# COMPACT_ATOMS: atom_id res chain seq x y z
N MET A 1 -21.56 -21.75 20.69
CA MET A 1 -20.39 -22.08 19.81
C MET A 1 -19.23 -21.25 20.35
N SER A 2 -18.13 -21.88 20.77
CA SER A 2 -16.95 -21.14 21.21
C SER A 2 -16.42 -20.33 20.01
N SER A 3 -16.13 -19.05 20.23
CA SER A 3 -15.45 -18.24 19.21
C SER A 3 -14.15 -18.95 18.79
N PRO A 4 -13.82 -19.00 17.50
CA PRO A 4 -12.55 -19.58 17.07
C PRO A 4 -11.40 -18.85 17.76
N SER A 5 -10.35 -19.60 18.11
CA SER A 5 -9.14 -19.01 18.71
C SER A 5 -8.57 -17.92 17.79
N PRO A 6 -8.07 -16.82 18.33
CA PRO A 6 -7.49 -15.77 17.53
C PRO A 6 -6.27 -16.28 16.75
N ILE A 7 -6.02 -15.72 15.56
CA ILE A 7 -4.80 -15.96 14.79
C ILE A 7 -3.63 -15.31 15.54
N GLN A 8 -2.64 -16.13 15.89
CA GLN A 8 -1.42 -15.66 16.54
C GLN A 8 -0.46 -15.07 15.51
N VAL A 9 -0.10 -13.81 15.68
CA VAL A 9 0.69 -13.03 14.71
C VAL A 9 2.09 -12.79 15.25
N ALA A 10 3.10 -13.10 14.43
CA ALA A 10 4.48 -12.65 14.63
C ALA A 10 4.78 -11.45 13.73
N LEU A 11 5.11 -10.31 14.32
CA LEU A 11 5.56 -9.11 13.60
C LEU A 11 7.08 -9.06 13.53
N VAL A 12 7.63 -9.10 12.33
CA VAL A 12 9.07 -9.05 12.06
C VAL A 12 9.47 -7.62 11.70
N GLY A 13 10.16 -6.95 12.60
CA GLY A 13 10.56 -5.56 12.46
C GLY A 13 9.64 -4.59 13.21
N TYR A 14 10.22 -3.85 14.14
CA TYR A 14 9.53 -2.84 14.94
C TYR A 14 10.12 -1.43 14.69
N GLY A 15 10.42 -1.18 13.40
CA GLY A 15 10.79 0.14 12.88
C GLY A 15 9.58 1.08 12.79
N PHE A 16 9.70 2.10 11.95
CA PHE A 16 8.62 3.07 11.75
C PHE A 16 7.30 2.40 11.31
N VAL A 17 7.35 1.51 10.32
CA VAL A 17 6.15 0.89 9.76
C VAL A 17 5.56 -0.13 10.73
N GLY A 18 6.37 -1.01 11.31
CA GLY A 18 5.92 -1.99 12.30
C GLY A 18 5.24 -1.35 13.50
N LYS A 19 5.85 -0.27 14.05
CA LYS A 19 5.31 0.47 15.20
C LYS A 19 4.06 1.28 14.85
N THR A 20 4.08 1.99 13.71
CA THR A 20 3.03 3.00 13.39
C THR A 20 1.82 2.38 12.73
N PHE A 21 2.01 1.36 11.91
CA PHE A 21 0.93 0.75 11.12
C PHE A 21 0.60 -0.66 11.59
N HIS A 22 1.53 -1.62 11.44
CA HIS A 22 1.21 -3.03 11.61
C HIS A 22 0.76 -3.39 13.03
N ALA A 23 1.54 -3.06 14.05
CA ALA A 23 1.20 -3.43 15.43
C ALA A 23 -0.15 -2.82 15.90
N PRO A 24 -0.42 -1.52 15.70
CA PRO A 24 -1.72 -0.95 16.08
C PRO A 24 -2.91 -1.53 15.29
N LEU A 25 -2.72 -1.83 14.01
CA LEU A 25 -3.78 -2.38 13.17
C LEU A 25 -4.09 -3.85 13.53
N ILE A 26 -3.06 -4.66 13.77
CA ILE A 26 -3.21 -6.04 14.22
C ILE A 26 -3.97 -6.08 15.55
N THR A 27 -3.52 -5.31 16.54
CA THR A 27 -4.15 -5.29 17.88
C THR A 27 -5.56 -4.70 17.88
N ALA A 28 -5.90 -3.83 16.93
CA ALA A 28 -7.23 -3.26 16.77
C ALA A 28 -8.17 -4.11 15.90
N THR A 29 -7.71 -5.23 15.35
CA THR A 29 -8.53 -6.11 14.51
C THR A 29 -9.01 -7.31 15.31
N PRO A 30 -10.31 -7.46 15.59
CA PRO A 30 -10.83 -8.59 16.34
C PRO A 30 -10.48 -9.93 15.69
N GLY A 31 -10.03 -10.90 16.48
CA GLY A 31 -9.65 -12.24 16.03
C GLY A 31 -8.19 -12.34 15.53
N LEU A 32 -7.40 -11.28 15.64
CA LEU A 32 -5.94 -11.30 15.55
C LEU A 32 -5.33 -10.99 16.91
N GLU A 33 -4.21 -11.62 17.24
CA GLU A 33 -3.46 -11.36 18.46
C GLU A 33 -1.98 -11.16 18.11
N LEU A 34 -1.43 -10.03 18.51
CA LEU A 34 0.00 -9.76 18.36
C LEU A 34 0.77 -10.58 19.41
N HIS A 35 1.14 -11.80 19.04
CA HIS A 35 1.78 -12.78 19.94
C HIS A 35 3.28 -12.48 20.15
N THR A 36 4.01 -12.24 19.05
CA THR A 36 5.47 -12.06 19.10
C THR A 36 5.88 -10.87 18.22
N VAL A 37 6.85 -10.10 18.71
CA VAL A 37 7.49 -9.03 17.91
C VAL A 37 8.99 -9.32 17.84
N ILE A 38 9.52 -9.53 16.63
CA ILE A 38 10.95 -9.69 16.37
C ILE A 38 11.53 -8.28 16.18
N SER A 39 12.42 -7.87 17.10
CA SER A 39 13.01 -6.54 17.13
C SER A 39 14.41 -6.56 17.70
N SER A 40 15.33 -5.75 17.14
CA SER A 40 16.64 -5.48 17.71
C SER A 40 16.59 -4.61 18.98
N ASP A 41 15.44 -3.97 19.26
CA ASP A 41 15.21 -3.14 20.44
C ASP A 41 13.98 -3.63 21.21
N PRO A 42 14.11 -4.63 22.09
CA PRO A 42 13.02 -5.16 22.90
C PRO A 42 12.43 -4.12 23.88
N ALA A 43 13.22 -3.17 24.36
CA ALA A 43 12.75 -2.18 25.31
C ALA A 43 11.70 -1.25 24.68
N LYS A 44 11.92 -0.87 23.43
CA LYS A 44 10.96 -0.08 22.63
C LYS A 44 9.64 -0.81 22.45
N VAL A 45 9.66 -2.11 22.19
CA VAL A 45 8.44 -2.91 22.03
C VAL A 45 7.68 -3.01 23.35
N ARG A 46 8.37 -3.31 24.45
CA ARG A 46 7.74 -3.45 25.77
C ARG A 46 7.13 -2.17 26.31
N ALA A 47 7.68 -1.02 25.90
CA ALA A 47 7.09 0.29 26.26
C ALA A 47 5.70 0.49 25.62
N ASP A 48 5.48 -0.01 24.41
CA ASP A 48 4.19 0.13 23.70
C ASP A 48 3.25 -1.08 23.97
N PHE A 49 3.82 -2.29 24.10
CA PHE A 49 3.09 -3.57 24.27
C PHE A 49 3.74 -4.42 25.36
N PRO A 50 3.48 -4.16 26.66
CA PRO A 50 4.15 -4.85 27.77
C PRO A 50 3.81 -6.35 27.83
N GLU A 51 2.64 -6.76 27.37
CA GLU A 51 2.15 -8.14 27.45
C GLU A 51 2.62 -9.03 26.28
N VAL A 52 3.16 -8.43 25.21
CA VAL A 52 3.61 -9.18 24.03
C VAL A 52 4.94 -9.88 24.32
N ALA A 53 5.02 -11.17 23.94
CA ALA A 53 6.28 -11.90 23.92
C ALA A 53 7.21 -11.25 22.89
N VAL A 54 8.40 -10.77 23.36
CA VAL A 54 9.40 -10.16 22.47
C VAL A 54 10.54 -11.15 22.31
N VAL A 55 10.80 -11.54 21.08
CA VAL A 55 11.98 -12.31 20.70
C VAL A 55 12.96 -11.32 20.07
N ALA A 56 14.14 -11.16 20.62
CA ALA A 56 15.20 -10.34 19.97
C ALA A 56 15.32 -10.72 18.48
N ALA A 57 16.21 -10.23 17.69
CA ALA A 57 16.28 -10.43 16.23
C ALA A 57 16.41 -11.90 15.74
N ASP A 58 15.76 -12.85 16.42
CA ASP A 58 15.78 -14.29 16.12
C ASP A 58 14.46 -14.74 15.45
N LEU A 59 14.44 -14.60 14.13
CA LEU A 59 13.32 -15.03 13.29
C LEU A 59 13.14 -16.57 13.36
N VAL A 60 14.21 -17.34 13.34
CA VAL A 60 14.15 -18.82 13.31
C VAL A 60 13.40 -19.36 14.53
N ARG A 61 13.70 -18.80 15.69
CA ARG A 61 13.03 -19.18 16.95
C ARG A 61 11.52 -18.87 16.91
N ALA A 62 11.15 -17.69 16.38
CA ALA A 62 9.75 -17.32 16.24
C ALA A 62 9.01 -18.22 15.24
N LEU A 63 9.68 -18.61 14.14
CA LEU A 63 9.08 -19.50 13.14
C LEU A 63 8.91 -20.94 13.64
N ALA A 64 9.73 -21.38 14.60
CA ALA A 64 9.61 -22.70 15.24
C ALA A 64 8.43 -22.79 16.22
N ASP A 65 7.82 -21.67 16.61
CA ASP A 65 6.67 -21.65 17.49
C ASP A 65 5.41 -22.15 16.74
N PRO A 66 4.80 -23.28 17.19
CA PRO A 66 3.65 -23.88 16.54
C PRO A 66 2.38 -23.00 16.64
N ASP A 67 2.28 -22.13 17.64
CA ASP A 67 1.11 -21.30 17.87
C ASP A 67 1.04 -20.14 16.86
N ILE A 68 2.16 -19.70 16.30
CA ILE A 68 2.18 -18.65 15.28
C ILE A 68 1.58 -19.17 13.97
N ASN A 69 0.56 -18.49 13.49
CA ASN A 69 -0.16 -18.79 12.26
C ASN A 69 0.23 -17.83 11.11
N LEU A 70 0.45 -16.56 11.44
CA LEU A 70 0.70 -15.47 10.49
C LEU A 70 1.99 -14.73 10.85
N VAL A 71 2.85 -14.54 9.87
CA VAL A 71 4.06 -13.71 9.96
C VAL A 71 3.85 -12.44 9.17
N VAL A 72 4.05 -11.29 9.81
CA VAL A 72 4.00 -9.97 9.19
C VAL A 72 5.41 -9.41 9.08
N ILE A 73 5.89 -9.19 7.86
CA ILE A 73 7.25 -8.73 7.56
C ILE A 73 7.22 -7.21 7.33
N ALA A 74 7.83 -6.46 8.25
CA ALA A 74 7.93 -5.00 8.26
C ALA A 74 9.38 -4.53 8.43
N THR A 75 10.29 -5.27 7.82
CA THR A 75 11.74 -5.01 7.78
C THR A 75 12.11 -4.15 6.57
N PRO A 76 13.38 -3.76 6.38
CA PRO A 76 13.83 -3.22 5.11
C PRO A 76 13.56 -4.18 3.94
N ASP A 77 13.16 -3.64 2.80
CA ASP A 77 12.73 -4.36 1.60
C ASP A 77 13.73 -5.41 1.09
N ALA A 78 15.03 -5.18 1.26
CA ALA A 78 16.07 -6.15 0.93
C ALA A 78 15.96 -7.49 1.68
N LEU A 79 15.26 -7.53 2.83
CA LEU A 79 15.06 -8.72 3.63
C LEU A 79 13.73 -9.42 3.37
N HIS A 80 12.82 -8.80 2.62
CA HIS A 80 11.46 -9.33 2.43
C HIS A 80 11.47 -10.74 1.84
N ALA A 81 12.24 -10.96 0.78
CA ALA A 81 12.26 -12.26 0.09
C ALA A 81 12.79 -13.40 0.97
N GLU A 82 13.93 -13.20 1.62
CA GLU A 82 14.53 -14.19 2.51
C GLU A 82 13.58 -14.56 3.66
N GLN A 83 13.01 -13.55 4.33
CA GLN A 83 12.14 -13.76 5.47
C GLN A 83 10.78 -14.37 5.06
N ALA A 84 10.26 -14.02 3.89
CA ALA A 84 9.06 -14.62 3.35
C ALA A 84 9.26 -16.11 3.05
N HIS A 85 10.37 -16.47 2.41
CA HIS A 85 10.72 -17.88 2.16
C HIS A 85 10.86 -18.67 3.45
N ALA A 86 11.56 -18.13 4.46
CA ALA A 86 11.71 -18.79 5.74
C ALA A 86 10.36 -19.01 6.46
N ALA A 87 9.45 -18.04 6.40
CA ALA A 87 8.12 -18.16 6.98
C ALA A 87 7.26 -19.22 6.25
N LEU A 88 7.34 -19.26 4.91
CA LEU A 88 6.64 -20.27 4.10
C LEU A 88 7.18 -21.67 4.34
N ASP A 89 8.51 -21.86 4.46
CA ASP A 89 9.15 -23.13 4.82
C ASP A 89 8.69 -23.63 6.18
N ALA A 90 8.43 -22.70 7.12
CA ALA A 90 7.85 -23.01 8.43
C ALA A 90 6.33 -23.23 8.40
N GLY A 91 5.70 -23.23 7.21
CA GLY A 91 4.26 -23.45 7.03
C GLY A 91 3.37 -22.29 7.52
N LYS A 92 3.89 -21.08 7.62
CA LYS A 92 3.15 -19.90 8.08
C LYS A 92 2.52 -19.14 6.91
N HIS A 93 1.37 -18.47 7.14
CA HIS A 93 0.86 -17.45 6.26
C HIS A 93 1.71 -16.19 6.38
N VAL A 94 1.78 -15.37 5.32
CA VAL A 94 2.70 -14.23 5.29
C VAL A 94 1.99 -12.97 4.80
N VAL A 95 2.17 -11.87 5.54
CA VAL A 95 1.93 -10.51 5.08
C VAL A 95 3.27 -9.81 4.93
N ILE A 96 3.50 -9.17 3.79
CA ILE A 96 4.74 -8.43 3.51
C ILE A 96 4.40 -6.95 3.39
N ASP A 97 5.18 -6.07 4.04
CA ASP A 97 5.06 -4.64 3.78
C ASP A 97 5.45 -4.32 2.32
N LYS A 98 4.98 -3.22 1.78
CA LYS A 98 5.37 -2.76 0.45
C LYS A 98 6.79 -2.12 0.46
N PRO A 99 7.54 -2.22 -0.65
CA PRO A 99 7.26 -2.99 -1.86
C PRO A 99 7.30 -4.50 -1.59
N PHE A 100 6.64 -5.27 -2.42
CA PHE A 100 6.56 -6.73 -2.26
C PHE A 100 7.94 -7.38 -2.14
N ALA A 101 8.86 -6.99 -3.01
CA ALA A 101 10.27 -7.38 -3.03
C ALA A 101 11.09 -6.29 -3.71
N VAL A 102 12.41 -6.43 -3.73
CA VAL A 102 13.31 -5.50 -4.44
C VAL A 102 13.23 -5.68 -5.94
N THR A 103 13.02 -6.91 -6.43
CA THR A 103 12.92 -7.24 -7.86
C THR A 103 11.66 -8.04 -8.18
N LEU A 104 11.22 -7.96 -9.43
CA LEU A 104 10.10 -8.76 -9.95
C LEU A 104 10.37 -10.26 -9.83
N ASP A 105 11.60 -10.70 -10.07
CA ASP A 105 11.96 -12.14 -9.98
C ASP A 105 11.87 -12.66 -8.54
N GLN A 106 12.28 -11.87 -7.56
CA GLN A 106 12.08 -12.21 -6.14
C GLN A 106 10.58 -12.31 -5.80
N ALA A 107 9.78 -11.38 -6.27
CA ALA A 107 8.33 -11.40 -6.04
C ALA A 107 7.68 -12.64 -6.66
N ARG A 108 8.05 -13.01 -7.88
CA ARG A 108 7.61 -14.25 -8.55
C ARG A 108 8.01 -15.50 -7.75
N ALA A 109 9.26 -15.55 -7.30
CA ALA A 109 9.75 -16.68 -6.50
C ALA A 109 8.96 -16.86 -5.19
N ILE A 110 8.61 -15.76 -4.51
CA ILE A 110 7.77 -15.81 -3.30
C ILE A 110 6.36 -16.31 -3.64
N ALA A 111 5.74 -15.81 -4.71
CA ALA A 111 4.39 -16.23 -5.12
C ALA A 111 4.35 -17.72 -5.49
N ASP A 112 5.33 -18.22 -6.24
CA ASP A 112 5.46 -19.62 -6.57
C ASP A 112 5.69 -20.50 -5.33
N HIS A 113 6.46 -19.99 -4.36
CA HIS A 113 6.66 -20.70 -3.10
C HIS A 113 5.38 -20.77 -2.26
N ALA A 114 4.66 -19.66 -2.14
CA ALA A 114 3.37 -19.60 -1.45
C ALA A 114 2.37 -20.63 -1.99
N LYS A 115 2.30 -20.74 -3.33
CA LYS A 115 1.45 -21.73 -4.01
C LYS A 115 1.87 -23.17 -3.69
N ARG A 116 3.17 -23.48 -3.70
CA ARG A 116 3.68 -24.84 -3.36
C ARG A 116 3.45 -25.17 -1.89
N ALA A 117 3.60 -24.19 -0.99
CA ALA A 117 3.41 -24.35 0.44
C ALA A 117 1.92 -24.40 0.85
N ASP A 118 1.00 -24.09 -0.06
CA ASP A 118 -0.43 -23.91 0.24
C ASP A 118 -0.63 -22.92 1.39
N ARG A 119 0.01 -21.75 1.26
CA ARG A 119 -0.08 -20.68 2.25
C ARG A 119 -0.43 -19.35 1.60
N LEU A 120 -1.20 -18.55 2.33
CA LEU A 120 -1.55 -17.20 1.92
C LEU A 120 -0.30 -16.32 1.98
N VAL A 121 -0.03 -15.60 0.91
CA VAL A 121 0.85 -14.43 0.87
C VAL A 121 0.06 -13.22 0.41
N SER A 122 0.20 -12.12 1.12
CA SER A 122 -0.44 -10.84 0.79
C SER A 122 0.52 -9.68 1.03
N VAL A 123 0.41 -8.64 0.20
CA VAL A 123 1.19 -7.41 0.37
C VAL A 123 0.33 -6.33 1.02
N PHE A 124 0.92 -5.57 1.94
CA PHE A 124 0.21 -4.54 2.70
C PHE A 124 -0.09 -3.30 1.84
N GLN A 125 -1.00 -3.45 0.88
CA GLN A 125 -1.52 -2.35 0.06
C GLN A 125 -2.68 -1.64 0.79
N ASN A 126 -2.38 -1.09 1.97
CA ASN A 126 -3.36 -0.48 2.87
C ASN A 126 -4.12 0.69 2.26
N ARG A 127 -3.56 1.36 1.25
CA ARG A 127 -4.19 2.54 0.64
C ARG A 127 -5.40 2.24 -0.24
N ARG A 128 -5.75 0.96 -0.42
CA ARG A 128 -7.08 0.55 -0.93
C ARG A 128 -8.21 1.01 -0.01
N TRP A 129 -7.89 1.28 1.26
CA TRP A 129 -8.83 1.77 2.28
C TRP A 129 -8.56 3.22 2.68
N ASP A 130 -7.91 3.99 1.82
CA ASP A 130 -7.85 5.45 1.92
C ASP A 130 -9.25 6.03 1.68
N SER A 131 -9.61 7.03 2.45
CA SER A 131 -10.90 7.73 2.38
C SER A 131 -11.20 8.27 0.97
N ASP A 132 -10.20 8.86 0.31
CA ASP A 132 -10.31 9.39 -1.04
C ASP A 132 -10.58 8.29 -2.08
N PHE A 133 -9.92 7.15 -1.95
CA PHE A 133 -10.06 6.02 -2.85
C PHE A 133 -11.41 5.31 -2.69
N LEU A 134 -11.86 5.06 -1.45
CA LEU A 134 -13.19 4.50 -1.19
C LEU A 134 -14.30 5.42 -1.71
N THR A 135 -14.12 6.73 -1.56
CA THR A 135 -15.09 7.72 -2.09
C THR A 135 -15.15 7.68 -3.60
N LEU A 136 -14.00 7.62 -4.28
CA LEU A 136 -13.94 7.49 -5.73
C LEU A 136 -14.61 6.19 -6.21
N GLN A 137 -14.31 5.05 -5.57
CA GLN A 137 -14.95 3.78 -5.91
C GLN A 137 -16.47 3.87 -5.83
N ALA A 138 -17.01 4.46 -4.74
CA ALA A 138 -18.44 4.64 -4.59
C ALA A 138 -19.06 5.55 -5.66
N LEU A 139 -18.34 6.58 -6.12
CA LEU A 139 -18.80 7.44 -7.22
C LEU A 139 -18.83 6.71 -8.57
N ILE A 140 -17.82 5.87 -8.84
CA ILE A 140 -17.75 5.04 -10.04
C ILE A 140 -18.87 4.00 -10.03
N GLU A 141 -19.05 3.26 -8.93
CA GLU A 141 -20.07 2.22 -8.77
C GLU A 141 -21.50 2.78 -8.95
N ARG A 142 -21.73 4.01 -8.50
CA ARG A 142 -23.02 4.71 -8.66
C ARG A 142 -23.21 5.33 -10.05
N GLY A 143 -22.22 5.23 -10.93
CA GLY A 143 -22.29 5.75 -12.28
C GLY A 143 -22.16 7.28 -12.41
N HIS A 144 -21.80 7.99 -11.35
CA HIS A 144 -21.70 9.46 -11.37
C HIS A 144 -20.68 10.00 -12.38
N LEU A 145 -19.67 9.20 -12.73
CA LEU A 145 -18.62 9.60 -13.66
C LEU A 145 -18.81 9.02 -15.07
N GLY A 146 -19.70 8.03 -15.25
CA GLY A 146 -19.82 7.30 -16.51
C GLY A 146 -18.57 6.46 -16.82
N GLU A 147 -18.22 6.31 -18.11
CA GLU A 147 -16.99 5.63 -18.53
C GLU A 147 -15.79 6.55 -18.24
N ILE A 148 -14.81 6.04 -17.46
CA ILE A 148 -13.62 6.82 -17.11
C ILE A 148 -12.68 6.88 -18.33
N VAL A 149 -12.30 8.09 -18.71
CA VAL A 149 -11.39 8.35 -19.86
C VAL A 149 -10.03 8.88 -19.42
N GLN A 150 -9.94 9.48 -18.24
CA GLN A 150 -8.69 9.91 -17.63
C GLN A 150 -8.74 9.73 -16.10
N TYR A 151 -7.69 9.17 -15.56
CA TYR A 151 -7.44 9.08 -14.12
C TYR A 151 -6.06 9.66 -13.84
N GLU A 152 -5.98 10.61 -12.94
CA GLU A 152 -4.74 11.22 -12.50
C GLU A 152 -4.65 11.15 -10.98
N SER A 153 -3.51 10.66 -10.47
CA SER A 153 -3.28 10.44 -9.05
C SER A 153 -1.89 10.92 -8.65
N HIS A 154 -1.86 11.76 -7.62
CA HIS A 154 -0.65 12.42 -7.14
C HIS A 154 -0.32 12.06 -5.71
N PHE A 155 1.00 11.94 -5.45
CA PHE A 155 1.53 11.77 -4.10
C PHE A 155 2.74 12.71 -3.91
N ASP A 156 2.47 14.00 -3.89
CA ASP A 156 3.48 15.05 -3.86
C ASP A 156 3.84 15.48 -2.44
N ARG A 157 5.11 15.84 -2.26
CA ARG A 157 5.65 16.34 -1.00
C ARG A 157 6.74 17.37 -1.27
N PHE A 158 7.00 18.26 -0.30
CA PHE A 158 8.16 19.13 -0.36
C PHE A 158 9.24 18.67 0.62
N ARG A 159 10.29 18.07 0.09
CA ARG A 159 11.45 17.55 0.84
C ARG A 159 12.73 17.78 0.05
N PRO A 160 13.16 19.08 -0.10
CA PRO A 160 14.23 19.43 -1.03
C PRO A 160 15.62 18.95 -0.62
N LEU A 161 15.82 18.65 0.67
CA LEU A 161 17.12 18.23 1.18
C LEU A 161 17.28 16.71 1.11
N VAL A 162 18.45 16.26 0.62
CA VAL A 162 18.87 14.85 0.73
C VAL A 162 19.10 14.51 2.20
N ARG A 163 18.58 13.38 2.64
CA ARG A 163 18.71 12.89 4.01
C ARG A 163 19.44 11.54 4.00
N ASP A 164 20.18 11.24 5.06
CA ASP A 164 20.78 9.90 5.21
C ASP A 164 19.71 8.87 5.60
N ARG A 165 19.01 8.39 4.60
CA ARG A 165 17.98 7.34 4.69
C ARG A 165 18.22 6.31 3.61
N TRP A 166 17.87 5.06 3.88
CA TRP A 166 18.00 3.99 2.90
C TRP A 166 17.19 4.26 1.61
N ARG A 167 16.04 4.95 1.70
CA ARG A 167 15.21 5.35 0.55
C ARG A 167 15.83 6.39 -0.37
N GLU A 168 16.88 7.06 0.08
CA GLU A 168 17.62 8.06 -0.70
C GLU A 168 19.00 7.51 -1.16
N LYS A 169 19.21 6.19 -1.01
CA LYS A 169 20.40 5.47 -1.52
C LYS A 169 20.21 5.03 -2.97
N PRO A 170 21.29 4.76 -3.73
CA PRO A 170 21.20 4.20 -5.08
C PRO A 170 20.35 2.91 -5.11
N GLY A 171 19.50 2.76 -6.12
CA GLY A 171 18.59 1.61 -6.25
C GLY A 171 17.30 1.72 -5.45
N ALA A 172 17.14 2.78 -4.65
CA ALA A 172 15.88 3.13 -4.01
C ALA A 172 15.22 4.30 -4.77
N GLY A 173 14.31 5.02 -4.16
CA GLY A 173 13.71 6.23 -4.70
C GLY A 173 12.20 6.28 -4.55
N VAL A 174 11.64 7.38 -5.05
CA VAL A 174 10.21 7.67 -4.87
C VAL A 174 9.31 6.69 -5.64
N LEU A 175 9.78 6.10 -6.73
CA LEU A 175 9.02 5.10 -7.47
C LEU A 175 8.78 3.85 -6.60
N LEU A 176 9.80 3.31 -5.94
CA LEU A 176 9.66 2.15 -5.05
C LEU A 176 8.98 2.50 -3.72
N ASP A 177 9.08 3.76 -3.26
CA ASP A 177 8.41 4.18 -2.01
C ASP A 177 6.92 4.49 -2.19
N LEU A 178 6.53 5.22 -3.23
CA LEU A 178 5.17 5.72 -3.45
C LEU A 178 4.47 5.10 -4.65
N GLY A 179 5.22 4.66 -5.66
CA GLY A 179 4.69 4.03 -6.85
C GLY A 179 3.79 2.83 -6.57
N PRO A 180 4.16 1.88 -5.67
CA PRO A 180 3.32 0.74 -5.36
C PRO A 180 1.89 1.10 -4.96
N HIS A 181 1.70 2.19 -4.21
CA HIS A 181 0.38 2.64 -3.78
C HIS A 181 -0.47 3.20 -4.93
N LEU A 182 0.15 4.05 -5.77
CA LEU A 182 -0.55 4.68 -6.89
C LEU A 182 -0.88 3.66 -7.98
N ILE A 183 0.06 2.77 -8.27
CA ILE A 183 -0.11 1.68 -9.25
C ILE A 183 -1.18 0.72 -8.76
N ASP A 184 -1.13 0.27 -7.50
CA ASP A 184 -2.11 -0.66 -6.94
C ASP A 184 -3.54 -0.11 -7.05
N GLN A 185 -3.77 1.14 -6.64
CA GLN A 185 -5.08 1.79 -6.76
C GLN A 185 -5.58 1.85 -8.21
N ALA A 186 -4.70 2.17 -9.15
CA ALA A 186 -5.06 2.18 -10.58
C ALA A 186 -5.40 0.78 -11.10
N LEU A 187 -4.63 -0.25 -10.70
CA LEU A 187 -4.87 -1.63 -11.10
C LEU A 187 -6.16 -2.22 -10.50
N VAL A 188 -6.50 -1.83 -9.28
CA VAL A 188 -7.79 -2.21 -8.65
C VAL A 188 -8.98 -1.66 -9.44
N LEU A 189 -8.88 -0.43 -9.96
CA LEU A 189 -9.96 0.21 -10.72
C LEU A 189 -10.05 -0.26 -12.18
N PHE A 190 -8.91 -0.48 -12.83
CA PHE A 190 -8.84 -0.58 -14.29
C PHE A 190 -8.17 -1.86 -14.80
N GLY A 191 -7.64 -2.70 -13.90
CA GLY A 191 -6.91 -3.92 -14.26
C GLY A 191 -5.58 -3.65 -14.96
N ARG A 192 -5.09 -4.65 -15.70
CA ARG A 192 -3.79 -4.62 -16.39
C ARG A 192 -3.78 -3.61 -17.53
N PRO A 193 -2.82 -2.66 -17.59
CA PRO A 193 -2.65 -1.76 -18.72
C PRO A 193 -2.02 -2.49 -19.91
N LEU A 194 -2.15 -1.90 -21.10
CA LEU A 194 -1.50 -2.39 -22.34
C LEU A 194 -0.01 -2.07 -22.36
N ALA A 195 0.36 -0.92 -21.79
CA ALA A 195 1.74 -0.43 -21.82
C ALA A 195 1.95 0.67 -20.76
N VAL A 196 3.23 0.91 -20.46
CA VAL A 196 3.71 1.95 -19.55
C VAL A 196 4.72 2.85 -20.27
N TYR A 197 4.56 4.16 -20.12
CA TYR A 197 5.61 5.15 -20.35
C TYR A 197 5.97 5.80 -19.03
N ALA A 198 7.26 5.97 -18.76
CA ALA A 198 7.75 6.53 -17.51
C ALA A 198 8.83 7.59 -17.72
N ASP A 199 8.72 8.68 -16.97
CA ASP A 199 9.80 9.63 -16.73
C ASP A 199 10.16 9.59 -15.25
N ILE A 200 11.43 9.25 -14.95
CA ILE A 200 11.98 9.16 -13.59
C ILE A 200 13.21 10.07 -13.54
N ALA A 201 13.24 10.97 -12.56
CA ALA A 201 14.30 11.96 -12.46
C ALA A 201 14.84 12.12 -11.05
N ILE A 202 16.06 12.65 -10.97
CA ILE A 202 16.69 13.15 -9.75
C ILE A 202 16.72 14.67 -9.88
N GLN A 203 15.93 15.36 -9.07
CA GLN A 203 15.77 16.81 -9.10
C GLN A 203 16.46 17.51 -7.92
N LYS A 204 16.77 16.78 -6.83
CA LYS A 204 17.45 17.33 -5.66
C LYS A 204 18.94 17.51 -5.93
N ASP A 205 19.49 18.61 -5.45
CA ASP A 205 20.94 18.83 -5.44
C ASP A 205 21.64 17.76 -4.59
N GLY A 206 22.62 17.07 -5.20
CA GLY A 206 23.35 15.97 -4.57
C GLY A 206 22.55 14.69 -4.39
N GLY A 207 21.35 14.58 -4.94
CA GLY A 207 20.55 13.36 -4.93
C GLY A 207 21.20 12.23 -5.74
N VAL A 208 20.97 10.97 -5.33
CA VAL A 208 21.46 9.75 -6.01
C VAL A 208 20.33 8.74 -6.24
N ALA A 209 19.12 9.01 -5.76
CA ALA A 209 17.91 8.22 -5.96
C ALA A 209 16.83 9.08 -6.61
N GLY A 210 15.98 8.47 -7.44
CA GLY A 210 14.87 9.18 -8.07
C GLY A 210 13.93 9.81 -7.05
N ASP A 211 13.70 11.10 -7.14
CA ASP A 211 12.80 11.87 -6.25
C ASP A 211 11.59 12.44 -6.98
N TYR A 212 11.47 12.09 -8.26
CA TYR A 212 10.38 12.39 -9.16
C TYR A 212 10.05 11.17 -10.02
N PHE A 213 8.76 10.91 -10.24
CA PHE A 213 8.30 10.09 -11.36
C PHE A 213 6.97 10.61 -11.92
N HIS A 214 6.79 10.37 -13.23
CA HIS A 214 5.53 10.51 -13.93
C HIS A 214 5.33 9.27 -14.80
N LEU A 215 4.25 8.51 -14.53
CA LEU A 215 3.90 7.31 -15.29
C LEU A 215 2.64 7.58 -16.08
N LEU A 216 2.63 7.15 -17.35
CA LEU A 216 1.44 7.03 -18.17
C LEU A 216 1.15 5.55 -18.42
N LEU A 217 0.06 5.04 -17.83
CA LEU A 217 -0.45 3.71 -18.12
C LEU A 217 -1.48 3.82 -19.25
N ARG A 218 -1.26 3.08 -20.33
CA ARG A 218 -2.12 3.11 -21.51
C ARG A 218 -3.10 1.94 -21.49
N TYR A 219 -4.36 2.28 -21.62
CA TYR A 219 -5.48 1.38 -21.88
C TYR A 219 -6.11 1.71 -23.25
N PRO A 220 -7.04 0.90 -23.78
CA PRO A 220 -7.63 1.18 -25.10
C PRO A 220 -8.20 2.59 -25.23
N ARG A 221 -9.00 3.06 -24.27
CA ARG A 221 -9.64 4.38 -24.27
C ARG A 221 -9.24 5.26 -23.08
N LEU A 222 -8.80 4.67 -21.96
CA LEU A 222 -8.40 5.37 -20.74
C LEU A 222 -6.91 5.72 -20.75
N ARG A 223 -6.57 6.87 -20.18
CA ARG A 223 -5.21 7.26 -19.79
C ARG A 223 -5.12 7.39 -18.28
N VAL A 224 -4.17 6.70 -17.68
CA VAL A 224 -3.87 6.77 -16.25
C VAL A 224 -2.54 7.48 -16.07
N LEU A 225 -2.54 8.55 -15.31
CA LEU A 225 -1.38 9.38 -14.99
C LEU A 225 -1.09 9.22 -13.50
N LEU A 226 0.10 8.72 -13.15
CA LEU A 226 0.53 8.53 -11.77
C LEU A 226 1.77 9.38 -11.54
N HIS A 227 1.74 10.22 -10.52
CA HIS A 227 2.78 11.20 -10.29
C HIS A 227 3.20 11.27 -8.82
N ALA A 228 4.50 11.37 -8.58
CA ALA A 228 5.01 11.77 -7.29
C ALA A 228 6.28 12.63 -7.45
N SER A 229 6.35 13.70 -6.68
CA SER A 229 7.51 14.58 -6.58
C SER A 229 7.83 14.88 -5.13
N GLN A 230 9.12 14.95 -4.82
CA GLN A 230 9.59 15.45 -3.53
C GLN A 230 9.98 16.94 -3.58
N MET A 231 9.81 17.60 -4.71
CA MET A 231 10.13 19.01 -4.94
C MET A 231 8.90 19.90 -5.10
N THR A 232 7.69 19.35 -4.88
CA THR A 232 6.42 20.09 -5.02
C THR A 232 6.03 20.72 -3.69
N GLN A 233 6.14 22.06 -3.60
CA GLN A 233 5.90 22.80 -2.36
C GLN A 233 4.41 23.04 -2.10
N ALA A 234 3.66 23.36 -3.14
CA ALA A 234 2.22 23.61 -3.05
C ALA A 234 1.48 22.40 -3.64
N THR A 235 1.35 21.35 -2.85
CA THR A 235 0.64 20.16 -3.28
C THR A 235 -0.76 20.16 -2.73
N ASN A 236 -1.73 20.06 -3.60
CA ASN A 236 -3.12 19.86 -3.20
C ASN A 236 -3.82 18.79 -4.02
N LEU A 237 -3.45 18.60 -5.28
CA LEU A 237 -4.08 17.58 -6.11
C LEU A 237 -3.74 16.19 -5.57
N ARG A 238 -4.78 15.40 -5.30
CA ARG A 238 -4.65 13.98 -4.96
C ARG A 238 -5.21 13.11 -6.07
N LEU A 239 -6.42 13.45 -6.55
CA LEU A 239 -7.09 12.77 -7.63
C LEU A 239 -7.73 13.79 -8.56
N ALA A 240 -7.58 13.59 -9.88
CA ALA A 240 -8.40 14.19 -10.91
C ALA A 240 -8.88 13.05 -11.83
N VAL A 241 -10.19 12.79 -11.82
CA VAL A 241 -10.80 11.69 -12.54
C VAL A 241 -11.88 12.23 -13.45
N HIS A 242 -11.76 11.95 -14.75
CA HIS A 242 -12.67 12.44 -15.76
C HIS A 242 -13.34 11.26 -16.48
N GLY A 243 -14.64 11.33 -16.56
CA GLY A 243 -15.45 10.35 -17.27
C GLY A 243 -16.48 11.01 -18.18
N THR A 244 -17.26 10.19 -18.85
CA THR A 244 -18.24 10.66 -19.84
C THR A 244 -19.47 11.34 -19.22
N ALA A 245 -19.72 11.15 -17.92
CA ALA A 245 -20.87 11.74 -17.21
C ALA A 245 -20.47 12.73 -16.11
N GLY A 246 -19.18 12.87 -15.82
CA GLY A 246 -18.72 13.80 -14.79
C GLY A 246 -17.24 13.72 -14.52
N SER A 247 -16.78 14.62 -13.65
CA SER A 247 -15.40 14.68 -13.16
C SER A 247 -15.37 14.72 -11.63
N PHE A 248 -14.38 14.08 -11.03
CA PHE A 248 -14.15 14.13 -9.59
C PHE A 248 -12.74 14.64 -9.29
N ILE A 249 -12.65 15.69 -8.48
CA ILE A 249 -11.39 16.30 -8.06
C ILE A 249 -11.27 16.17 -6.54
N LYS A 250 -10.18 15.63 -6.06
CA LYS A 250 -9.87 15.51 -4.64
C LYS A 250 -8.53 16.12 -4.33
N SER A 251 -8.46 16.89 -3.26
CA SER A 251 -7.25 17.52 -2.77
C SER A 251 -6.82 16.92 -1.43
N GLY A 252 -5.50 16.88 -1.19
CA GLY A 252 -4.88 16.42 0.04
C GLY A 252 -4.88 14.90 0.23
N LEU A 253 -3.89 14.39 0.95
CA LEU A 253 -3.72 12.96 1.22
C LEU A 253 -4.66 12.49 2.34
N ASP A 254 -4.96 11.19 2.37
CA ASP A 254 -5.73 10.53 3.44
C ASP A 254 -5.18 10.86 4.84
N ALA A 255 -6.07 10.89 5.83
CA ALA A 255 -5.74 11.34 7.20
C ALA A 255 -5.13 10.24 8.07
N GLN A 256 -5.36 8.96 7.77
CA GLN A 256 -5.05 7.82 8.65
C GLN A 256 -3.56 7.73 9.01
N GLU A 257 -2.65 7.94 8.04
CA GLU A 257 -1.21 7.94 8.33
C GLU A 257 -0.85 9.04 9.35
N GLY A 258 -1.43 10.24 9.21
CA GLY A 258 -1.25 11.34 10.14
C GLY A 258 -1.80 11.01 11.53
N GLN A 259 -3.00 10.44 11.59
CA GLN A 259 -3.67 10.03 12.82
C GLN A 259 -2.87 8.94 13.56
N LEU A 260 -2.39 7.91 12.87
CA LEU A 260 -1.55 6.86 13.45
C LEU A 260 -0.22 7.42 14.00
N LYS A 261 0.41 8.35 13.29
CA LYS A 261 1.65 9.03 13.74
C LYS A 261 1.45 9.84 15.01
N THR A 262 0.27 10.38 15.23
CA THR A 262 -0.08 11.11 16.47
C THR A 262 -0.56 10.21 17.59
N GLY A 263 -0.59 8.88 17.37
CA GLY A 263 -0.99 7.88 18.36
C GLY A 263 -2.51 7.64 18.45
N MET A 264 -3.30 8.13 17.48
CA MET A 264 -4.71 7.78 17.42
C MET A 264 -4.86 6.29 17.16
N LYS A 265 -5.68 5.63 17.98
CA LYS A 265 -5.92 4.17 17.84
C LYS A 265 -6.83 3.91 16.64
N PRO A 266 -6.53 2.88 15.82
CA PRO A 266 -7.41 2.46 14.75
C PRO A 266 -8.81 2.11 15.30
N GLY A 267 -9.85 2.64 14.66
CA GLY A 267 -11.24 2.47 15.09
C GLY A 267 -11.72 3.38 16.20
N ALA A 268 -10.87 4.26 16.73
CA ALA A 268 -11.33 5.32 17.64
C ALA A 268 -12.28 6.30 16.91
N PRO A 269 -13.15 7.00 17.62
CA PRO A 269 -13.99 8.03 17.01
C PRO A 269 -13.18 9.04 16.20
N GLY A 270 -13.55 9.26 14.94
CA GLY A 270 -12.84 10.16 14.01
C GLY A 270 -11.63 9.52 13.30
N TYR A 271 -11.28 8.26 13.60
CA TYR A 271 -10.25 7.56 12.83
C TYR A 271 -10.72 7.35 11.38
N GLY A 272 -9.86 7.69 10.42
CA GLY A 272 -10.16 7.61 9.00
C GLY A 272 -11.02 8.74 8.44
N ASP A 273 -11.53 9.64 9.27
CA ASP A 273 -12.28 10.80 8.78
C ASP A 273 -11.34 11.79 8.06
N ASP A 274 -11.66 12.13 6.81
CA ASP A 274 -11.03 13.24 6.10
C ASP A 274 -12.00 14.43 6.04
N PRO A 275 -11.67 15.56 6.68
CA PRO A 275 -12.55 16.73 6.70
C PRO A 275 -12.60 17.48 5.35
N ARG A 276 -11.73 17.16 4.41
CA ARG A 276 -11.62 17.85 3.12
C ARG A 276 -12.54 17.21 2.09
N PRO A 277 -13.62 17.90 1.63
CA PRO A 277 -14.50 17.34 0.61
C PRO A 277 -13.77 17.18 -0.72
N GLY A 278 -14.23 16.22 -1.52
CA GLY A 278 -13.98 16.21 -2.95
C GLY A 278 -14.99 17.08 -3.67
N VAL A 279 -14.76 17.32 -4.96
CA VAL A 279 -15.68 18.08 -5.83
C VAL A 279 -16.10 17.18 -6.99
N LEU A 280 -17.39 16.88 -7.08
CA LEU A 280 -18.01 16.23 -8.23
C LEU A 280 -18.54 17.33 -9.15
N ILE A 281 -18.20 17.26 -10.44
CA ILE A 281 -18.61 18.21 -11.46
C ILE A 281 -19.41 17.44 -12.51
N GLN A 282 -20.65 17.81 -12.73
CA GLN A 282 -21.54 17.20 -13.71
C GLN A 282 -22.25 18.29 -14.52
N LEU A 283 -22.78 17.96 -15.69
CA LEU A 283 -23.59 18.91 -16.45
C LEU A 283 -25.05 18.84 -16.01
N GLU A 284 -25.63 19.99 -15.73
CA GLU A 284 -27.06 20.19 -15.56
C GLU A 284 -27.51 21.27 -16.59
N ASP A 285 -28.41 20.93 -17.47
CA ASP A 285 -28.86 21.82 -18.58
C ASP A 285 -27.66 22.36 -19.41
N ASP A 286 -26.69 21.51 -19.73
CA ASP A 286 -25.45 21.83 -20.44
C ASP A 286 -24.45 22.77 -19.70
N GLU A 287 -24.75 23.14 -18.46
CA GLU A 287 -23.85 23.96 -17.62
C GLU A 287 -23.15 23.12 -16.56
N PRO A 288 -21.83 23.35 -16.27
CA PRO A 288 -21.09 22.61 -15.27
C PRO A 288 -21.51 22.99 -13.85
N VAL A 289 -22.05 22.04 -13.11
CA VAL A 289 -22.44 22.19 -11.70
C VAL A 289 -21.45 21.44 -10.81
N SER A 290 -20.95 22.12 -9.79
CA SER A 290 -19.99 21.58 -8.82
C SER A 290 -20.68 21.25 -7.50
N THR A 291 -20.58 19.99 -7.07
CA THR A 291 -21.14 19.50 -5.81
C THR A 291 -20.02 19.03 -4.88
N ALA A 292 -20.04 19.49 -3.63
CA ALA A 292 -19.12 19.01 -2.61
C ALA A 292 -19.48 17.57 -2.18
N VAL A 293 -18.53 16.66 -2.27
CA VAL A 293 -18.68 15.25 -1.88
C VAL A 293 -17.97 15.03 -0.55
N ARG A 294 -18.74 14.71 0.50
CA ARG A 294 -18.14 14.31 1.78
C ARG A 294 -17.45 12.96 1.60
N PRO A 295 -16.14 12.83 1.98
CA PRO A 295 -15.45 11.58 1.85
C PRO A 295 -16.03 10.48 2.76
N LEU A 296 -15.99 9.24 2.31
CA LEU A 296 -16.22 8.08 3.15
C LEU A 296 -15.03 7.94 4.12
N PRO A 297 -15.24 7.52 5.37
CA PRO A 297 -14.13 7.29 6.27
C PRO A 297 -13.25 6.15 5.77
N GLY A 298 -11.93 6.32 5.86
CA GLY A 298 -10.97 5.26 5.59
C GLY A 298 -10.85 4.30 6.78
N ASP A 299 -10.43 3.05 6.54
CA ASP A 299 -10.18 2.12 7.63
C ASP A 299 -9.15 1.04 7.26
N TYR A 300 -7.90 1.23 7.62
CA TYR A 300 -6.84 0.25 7.34
C TYR A 300 -7.02 -1.08 8.06
N ARG A 301 -7.88 -1.18 9.10
CA ARG A 301 -8.21 -2.45 9.75
C ARG A 301 -8.89 -3.42 8.79
N ALA A 302 -9.58 -2.91 7.78
CA ALA A 302 -10.25 -3.73 6.77
C ALA A 302 -9.28 -4.67 6.04
N TYR A 303 -8.02 -4.25 5.82
CA TYR A 303 -6.99 -5.14 5.30
C TYR A 303 -6.79 -6.36 6.21
N TYR A 304 -6.54 -6.15 7.49
CA TYR A 304 -6.30 -7.23 8.44
C TYR A 304 -7.55 -8.08 8.73
N ALA A 305 -8.74 -7.47 8.71
CA ALA A 305 -9.99 -8.21 8.79
C ALA A 305 -10.14 -9.19 7.60
N GLY A 306 -9.84 -8.73 6.38
CA GLY A 306 -9.83 -9.58 5.19
C GLY A 306 -8.77 -10.69 5.25
N ILE A 307 -7.57 -10.42 5.75
CA ILE A 307 -6.52 -11.45 5.97
C ILE A 307 -7.03 -12.52 6.94
N ARG A 308 -7.63 -12.12 8.08
CA ARG A 308 -8.23 -13.05 9.03
C ARG A 308 -9.31 -13.92 8.37
N GLU A 309 -10.21 -13.31 7.62
CA GLU A 309 -11.29 -14.01 6.94
C GLU A 309 -10.78 -14.99 5.88
N ALA A 310 -9.77 -14.60 5.12
CA ALA A 310 -9.11 -15.48 4.15
C ALA A 310 -8.49 -16.70 4.83
N ILE A 311 -7.80 -16.54 5.96
CA ILE A 311 -7.17 -17.64 6.70
C ILE A 311 -8.20 -18.54 7.40
N THR A 312 -9.24 -17.96 8.02
CA THR A 312 -10.14 -18.73 8.89
C THR A 312 -11.38 -19.29 8.19
N MET A 313 -11.82 -18.64 7.11
CA MET A 313 -13.08 -18.96 6.43
C MET A 313 -12.89 -19.28 4.93
N GLY A 314 -11.65 -19.17 4.41
CA GLY A 314 -11.39 -19.32 2.97
C GLY A 314 -12.00 -18.20 2.11
N ALA A 315 -12.26 -17.03 2.70
CA ALA A 315 -12.72 -15.87 1.97
C ALA A 315 -11.63 -15.38 0.97
N PRO A 316 -11.98 -14.61 -0.07
CA PRO A 316 -11.01 -14.01 -0.96
C PRO A 316 -9.99 -13.16 -0.18
N CYS A 317 -8.70 -13.29 -0.53
CA CYS A 317 -7.64 -12.46 0.03
C CYS A 317 -7.88 -10.99 -0.33
N PRO A 318 -7.77 -10.04 0.59
CA PRO A 318 -8.02 -8.61 0.32
C PRO A 318 -7.01 -8.00 -0.68
N VAL A 319 -5.81 -8.57 -0.73
CA VAL A 319 -4.76 -8.24 -1.71
C VAL A 319 -4.14 -9.57 -2.15
N PRO A 320 -4.69 -10.24 -3.19
CA PRO A 320 -4.13 -11.47 -3.73
C PRO A 320 -2.69 -11.27 -4.21
N VAL A 321 -1.87 -12.31 -4.11
CA VAL A 321 -0.46 -12.23 -4.51
C VAL A 321 -0.28 -11.90 -5.99
N GLU A 322 -1.23 -12.31 -6.83
CA GLU A 322 -1.24 -12.02 -8.26
C GLU A 322 -1.41 -10.53 -8.55
N GLU A 323 -2.22 -9.83 -7.77
CA GLU A 323 -2.39 -8.37 -7.89
C GLU A 323 -1.12 -7.64 -7.44
N ALA A 324 -0.48 -8.11 -6.36
CA ALA A 324 0.80 -7.56 -5.91
C ALA A 324 1.93 -7.83 -6.93
N LEU A 325 1.93 -8.98 -7.62
CA LEU A 325 2.83 -9.25 -8.73
C LEU A 325 2.62 -8.29 -9.90
N LEU A 326 1.37 -7.98 -10.24
CA LEU A 326 1.07 -7.04 -11.31
C LEU A 326 1.58 -5.63 -10.99
N VAL A 327 1.55 -5.21 -9.73
CA VAL A 327 2.18 -3.96 -9.29
C VAL A 327 3.69 -3.98 -9.58
N MET A 328 4.37 -5.09 -9.26
CA MET A 328 5.81 -5.24 -9.53
C MET A 328 6.11 -5.29 -11.03
N GLU A 329 5.25 -5.90 -11.86
CA GLU A 329 5.41 -5.89 -13.31
C GLU A 329 5.30 -4.48 -13.91
N VAL A 330 4.39 -3.65 -13.39
CA VAL A 330 4.27 -2.26 -13.81
C VAL A 330 5.50 -1.45 -13.37
N ILE A 331 6.05 -1.68 -12.17
CA ILE A 331 7.27 -1.03 -11.69
C ILE A 331 8.47 -1.40 -12.59
N ASP A 332 8.69 -2.69 -12.86
CA ASP A 332 9.75 -3.17 -13.75
C ASP A 332 9.62 -2.56 -15.16
N ALA A 333 8.41 -2.53 -15.71
CA ALA A 333 8.15 -1.92 -17.00
C ALA A 333 8.41 -0.39 -16.98
N ALA A 334 8.08 0.29 -15.89
CA ALA A 334 8.35 1.72 -15.73
C ALA A 334 9.85 2.01 -15.66
N GLU A 335 10.63 1.23 -14.92
CA GLU A 335 12.09 1.36 -14.88
C GLU A 335 12.73 1.14 -16.26
N ARG A 336 12.30 0.12 -16.99
CA ARG A 336 12.74 -0.13 -18.37
C ARG A 336 12.34 1.00 -19.31
N SER A 337 11.09 1.49 -19.19
CA SER A 337 10.61 2.62 -20.01
C SER A 337 11.45 3.87 -19.82
N ALA A 338 11.77 4.22 -18.57
CA ALA A 338 12.61 5.37 -18.25
C ALA A 338 14.03 5.21 -18.78
N ALA A 339 14.64 4.03 -18.65
CA ALA A 339 16.00 3.73 -19.12
C ALA A 339 16.07 3.75 -20.66
N GLU A 340 15.09 3.15 -21.33
CA GLU A 340 15.04 3.04 -22.80
C GLU A 340 14.39 4.25 -23.47
N ARG A 341 13.77 5.16 -22.71
CA ARG A 341 13.06 6.37 -23.19
C ARG A 341 11.98 6.07 -24.22
N ARG A 342 11.24 5.00 -24.00
CA ARG A 342 10.13 4.56 -24.85
C ARG A 342 9.02 3.89 -24.04
N GLU A 343 7.86 3.75 -24.65
CA GLU A 343 6.78 2.93 -24.10
C GLU A 343 7.21 1.46 -24.06
N VAL A 344 6.86 0.77 -22.96
CA VAL A 344 7.07 -0.68 -22.74
C VAL A 344 5.70 -1.36 -22.60
N SER A 345 5.44 -2.39 -23.44
CA SER A 345 4.25 -3.23 -23.34
C SER A 345 4.31 -4.16 -22.15
N LEU A 346 3.14 -4.49 -21.57
CA LEU A 346 2.93 -5.38 -20.43
C LEU A 346 2.25 -6.69 -20.83
#